data_fda125b46cc483c14c3b2c0131ae4268
#
_entry.id   fda125b46cc483c14c3b2c0131ae4268
#
_cell.length_a   1.000
_cell.length_b   1.000
_cell.length_c   1.000
_cell.angle_alpha   90.00
_cell.angle_beta   90.00
_cell.angle_gamma   90.00
#
_symmetry.space_group_name_H-M   'P 1'
#
loop_
_entity.id
_entity.type
_entity.pdbx_description
1 polymer ?
#
loop_
_entity_poly.entity_id
_entity_poly.type
_entity_poly.pdbx_seq_one_letter_code
_entity_poly.pdbx_strand_id
1 'polypeptide(L)'
;MVMGDSFLEGILYIGIPMTSGGMTAGAVPLSAMYSSVLGTDAGQILTRIAPATVLGNCVAIIFGGLANNIGERKPSLTGNGCLVNDGHEVKKQPPMKPTFALLCTGLIISMAFYELGALCHHFISIVPTYAWMIVAVVIVKGTGILSEHLEDAAREWGQFAIHSWTAAALTGIGATLIDLKTILHTIT
;
A
#
# COMPACT_ATOMS: atom_id res chain seq x y z
N MET A 1 -5.26 10.60 -25.72
CA MET A 1 -3.89 10.98 -26.13
C MET A 1 -3.63 12.38 -25.61
N VAL A 2 -3.27 12.51 -24.36
CA VAL A 2 -3.18 13.82 -23.71
C VAL A 2 -1.75 14.37 -23.67
N MET A 3 -0.73 13.69 -24.18
CA MET A 3 0.64 14.21 -24.21
C MET A 3 1.57 13.54 -25.24
N GLY A 4 1.08 13.05 -26.37
CA GLY A 4 1.96 12.46 -27.39
C GLY A 4 2.56 11.10 -27.03
N ASP A 5 2.28 10.60 -25.84
CA ASP A 5 2.78 9.28 -25.37
C ASP A 5 1.99 8.16 -26.03
N SER A 6 2.65 7.02 -26.26
CA SER A 6 2.01 5.81 -26.72
C SER A 6 0.95 5.36 -25.73
N PHE A 7 -0.14 4.75 -26.21
CA PHE A 7 -1.20 4.18 -25.35
C PHE A 7 -0.62 3.27 -24.25
N LEU A 8 0.41 2.51 -24.59
CA LEU A 8 1.10 1.64 -23.65
C LEU A 8 1.81 2.43 -22.53
N GLU A 9 2.45 3.54 -22.87
CA GLU A 9 3.09 4.41 -21.88
C GLU A 9 2.07 5.06 -20.95
N GLY A 10 0.92 5.46 -21.48
CA GLY A 10 -0.20 5.97 -20.68
C GLY A 10 -0.69 4.93 -19.66
N ILE A 11 -0.79 3.65 -20.04
CA ILE A 11 -1.16 2.59 -19.11
C ILE A 11 -0.05 2.39 -18.07
N LEU A 12 1.20 2.26 -18.48
CA LEU A 12 2.31 1.93 -17.59
C LEU A 12 2.63 3.04 -16.59
N TYR A 13 2.64 4.30 -17.03
CA TYR A 13 3.08 5.42 -16.20
C TYR A 13 1.95 6.23 -15.55
N ILE A 14 0.72 6.04 -15.98
CA ILE A 14 -0.45 6.73 -15.43
C ILE A 14 -1.47 5.73 -14.87
N GLY A 15 -1.99 4.82 -15.69
CA GLY A 15 -3.10 3.95 -15.32
C GLY A 15 -2.75 3.01 -14.17
N ILE A 16 -1.66 2.24 -14.30
CA ILE A 16 -1.22 1.29 -13.26
C ILE A 16 -0.80 2.01 -11.96
N PRO A 17 0.02 3.08 -11.99
CA PRO A 17 0.36 3.81 -10.77
C PRO A 17 -0.83 4.42 -10.05
N MET A 18 -1.82 4.93 -10.77
CA MET A 18 -3.04 5.50 -10.20
C MET A 18 -3.83 4.51 -9.35
N THR A 19 -3.80 3.22 -9.74
CA THR A 19 -4.53 2.13 -9.06
C THR A 19 -3.67 1.31 -8.11
N SER A 20 -2.39 1.65 -7.96
CA SER A 20 -1.39 0.83 -7.27
C SER A 20 -1.50 0.79 -5.74
N GLY A 21 -2.46 1.48 -5.13
CA GLY A 21 -2.65 1.46 -3.67
C GLY A 21 -1.83 2.48 -2.88
N GLY A 22 -1.37 3.54 -3.54
CA GLY A 22 -0.66 4.66 -2.91
C GLY A 22 0.85 4.65 -3.13
N MET A 23 1.51 5.61 -2.50
CA MET A 23 2.94 5.86 -2.75
C MET A 23 3.82 4.73 -2.20
N THR A 24 3.68 4.39 -0.92
CA THR A 24 4.56 3.44 -0.24
C THR A 24 4.28 1.98 -0.59
N ALA A 25 3.01 1.60 -0.67
CA ALA A 25 2.61 0.21 -0.94
C ALA A 25 2.51 -0.09 -2.45
N GLY A 26 2.38 0.93 -3.28
CA GLY A 26 2.19 0.82 -4.72
C GLY A 26 3.34 1.39 -5.55
N ALA A 27 3.49 2.72 -5.58
CA ALA A 27 4.42 3.37 -6.49
C ALA A 27 5.89 3.00 -6.24
N VAL A 28 6.32 2.88 -4.98
CA VAL A 28 7.70 2.51 -4.64
C VAL A 28 8.04 1.08 -5.09
N PRO A 29 7.28 0.03 -4.74
CA PRO A 29 7.51 -1.31 -5.27
C PRO A 29 7.41 -1.37 -6.80
N LEU A 30 6.45 -0.66 -7.39
CA LEU A 30 6.27 -0.61 -8.84
C LEU A 30 7.47 0.01 -9.55
N SER A 31 8.05 1.09 -9.01
CA SER A 31 9.25 1.70 -9.55
C SER A 31 10.46 0.77 -9.52
N ALA A 32 10.60 -0.03 -8.46
CA ALA A 32 11.65 -1.04 -8.34
C ALA A 32 11.46 -2.16 -9.39
N MET A 33 10.23 -2.61 -9.61
CA MET A 33 9.91 -3.59 -10.65
C MET A 33 10.21 -3.07 -12.06
N TYR A 34 9.79 -1.85 -12.36
CA TYR A 34 10.08 -1.23 -13.66
C TYR A 34 11.57 -1.03 -13.87
N SER A 35 12.31 -0.64 -12.82
CA SER A 35 13.75 -0.51 -12.86
C SER A 35 14.45 -1.82 -13.25
N SER A 36 14.01 -2.94 -12.67
CA SER A 36 14.59 -4.25 -12.97
C SER A 36 14.35 -4.71 -14.41
N VAL A 37 13.24 -4.30 -15.03
CA VAL A 37 12.89 -4.67 -16.41
C VAL A 37 13.43 -3.71 -17.43
N LEU A 38 13.38 -2.40 -17.14
CA LEU A 38 13.74 -1.34 -18.08
C LEU A 38 15.22 -0.94 -17.99
N GLY A 39 15.95 -1.39 -16.95
CA GLY A 39 17.33 -1.00 -16.70
C GLY A 39 17.51 0.49 -16.36
N THR A 40 16.44 1.18 -15.99
CA THR A 40 16.43 2.60 -15.64
C THR A 40 16.44 2.75 -14.12
N ASP A 41 17.00 3.84 -13.59
CA ASP A 41 17.01 4.10 -12.15
C ASP A 41 15.60 4.18 -11.55
N ALA A 42 15.37 3.45 -10.44
CA ALA A 42 14.07 3.39 -9.78
C ALA A 42 13.59 4.77 -9.30
N GLY A 43 14.50 5.66 -8.90
CA GLY A 43 14.18 7.02 -8.49
C GLY A 43 13.62 7.86 -9.64
N GLN A 44 14.19 7.72 -10.84
CA GLN A 44 13.68 8.41 -12.03
C GLN A 44 12.28 7.91 -12.41
N ILE A 45 12.08 6.60 -12.35
CA ILE A 45 10.76 6.00 -12.61
C ILE A 45 9.76 6.48 -11.56
N LEU A 46 10.13 6.47 -10.28
CA LEU A 46 9.27 6.93 -9.19
C LEU A 46 8.86 8.39 -9.38
N THR A 47 9.77 9.27 -9.77
CA THR A 47 9.48 10.67 -10.07
C THR A 47 8.45 10.81 -11.20
N ARG A 48 8.51 9.93 -12.22
CA ARG A 48 7.58 9.95 -13.36
C ARG A 48 6.17 9.44 -12.98
N ILE A 49 6.06 8.43 -12.11
CA ILE A 49 4.77 7.82 -11.73
C ILE A 49 4.11 8.49 -10.51
N ALA A 50 4.89 9.19 -9.69
CA ALA A 50 4.40 9.81 -8.46
C ALA A 50 3.21 10.77 -8.67
N PRO A 51 3.21 11.68 -9.65
CA PRO A 51 2.09 12.59 -9.87
C PRO A 51 0.77 11.87 -10.14
N ALA A 52 0.80 10.80 -10.94
CA ALA A 52 -0.40 10.00 -11.24
C ALA A 52 -0.93 9.30 -9.99
N THR A 53 -0.05 8.74 -9.16
CA THR A 53 -0.42 8.10 -7.89
C THR A 53 -1.05 9.10 -6.91
N VAL A 54 -0.46 10.29 -6.79
CA VAL A 54 -0.98 11.34 -5.89
C VAL A 54 -2.36 11.81 -6.36
N LEU A 55 -2.54 12.07 -7.65
CA LEU A 55 -3.83 12.46 -8.21
C LEU A 55 -4.88 11.37 -8.00
N GLY A 56 -4.54 10.10 -8.23
CA GLY A 56 -5.44 8.97 -7.96
C GLY A 56 -5.88 8.91 -6.50
N ASN A 57 -4.95 9.09 -5.57
CA ASN A 57 -5.25 9.12 -4.15
C ASN A 57 -6.15 10.31 -3.76
N CYS A 58 -5.89 11.52 -4.29
CA CYS A 58 -6.75 12.67 -4.05
C CYS A 58 -8.19 12.42 -4.53
N VAL A 59 -8.36 11.89 -5.73
CA VAL A 59 -9.66 11.53 -6.28
C VAL A 59 -10.33 10.46 -5.41
N ALA A 60 -9.61 9.42 -5.01
CA ALA A 60 -10.14 8.36 -4.15
C ALA A 60 -10.61 8.89 -2.79
N ILE A 61 -9.87 9.80 -2.17
CA ILE A 61 -10.24 10.43 -0.89
C ILE A 61 -11.53 11.25 -1.05
N ILE A 62 -11.61 12.07 -2.11
CA ILE A 62 -12.80 12.89 -2.36
C ILE A 62 -14.04 12.00 -2.57
N PHE A 63 -13.94 11.01 -3.47
CA PHE A 63 -15.08 10.11 -3.74
C PHE A 63 -15.40 9.20 -2.57
N GLY A 64 -14.40 8.74 -1.82
CA GLY A 64 -14.59 7.98 -0.59
C GLY A 64 -15.33 8.79 0.47
N GLY A 65 -14.96 10.06 0.67
CA GLY A 65 -15.65 10.98 1.56
C GLY A 65 -17.09 11.27 1.12
N LEU A 66 -17.32 11.45 -0.19
CA LEU A 66 -18.68 11.61 -0.74
C LEU A 66 -19.53 10.35 -0.52
N ALA A 67 -18.97 9.17 -0.79
CA ALA A 67 -19.65 7.89 -0.59
C ALA A 67 -20.01 7.68 0.89
N ASN A 68 -19.09 7.98 1.81
CA ASN A 68 -19.37 7.93 3.26
C ASN A 68 -20.51 8.86 3.65
N ASN A 69 -20.51 10.10 3.17
CA ASN A 69 -21.55 11.09 3.45
C ASN A 69 -22.95 10.64 2.92
N ILE A 70 -22.96 9.98 1.75
CA ILE A 70 -24.19 9.39 1.19
C ILE A 70 -24.65 8.22 2.07
N GLY A 71 -23.71 7.37 2.52
CA GLY A 71 -23.97 6.24 3.39
C GLY A 71 -24.58 6.68 4.74
N GLU A 72 -24.05 7.72 5.36
CA GLU A 72 -24.59 8.29 6.61
C GLU A 72 -26.02 8.80 6.44
N ARG A 73 -26.31 9.39 5.27
CA ARG A 73 -27.68 9.89 4.96
C ARG A 73 -28.66 8.79 4.56
N LYS A 74 -28.17 7.67 4.03
CA LYS A 74 -28.96 6.53 3.58
C LYS A 74 -28.39 5.22 4.14
N PRO A 75 -28.71 4.86 5.39
CA PRO A 75 -28.18 3.65 6.04
C PRO A 75 -28.48 2.35 5.26
N SER A 76 -29.56 2.33 4.47
CA SER A 76 -29.87 1.18 3.61
C SER A 76 -28.83 0.85 2.55
N LEU A 77 -27.91 1.78 2.25
CA LEU A 77 -26.82 1.58 1.27
C LEU A 77 -25.52 1.15 1.93
N THR A 78 -25.43 1.16 3.26
CA THR A 78 -24.16 0.92 3.98
C THR A 78 -24.00 -0.49 4.49
N GLY A 79 -25.00 -1.36 4.40
CA GLY A 79 -24.98 -2.70 5.01
C GLY A 79 -24.79 -2.69 6.53
N ASN A 80 -24.79 -1.52 7.20
CA ASN A 80 -24.60 -1.33 8.65
C ASN A 80 -23.36 -2.04 9.23
N GLY A 81 -22.26 -2.13 8.45
CA GLY A 81 -21.05 -2.81 8.84
C GLY A 81 -21.07 -4.33 8.61
N CYS A 82 -22.15 -4.88 8.05
CA CYS A 82 -22.21 -6.27 7.63
C CYS A 82 -21.85 -6.35 6.14
N LEU A 83 -20.78 -7.08 5.82
CA LEU A 83 -20.34 -7.34 4.43
C LEU A 83 -21.26 -8.33 3.72
N VAL A 84 -21.94 -9.18 4.45
CA VAL A 84 -22.87 -10.21 3.97
C VAL A 84 -24.11 -10.21 4.84
N ASN A 85 -25.28 -10.43 4.25
CA ASN A 85 -26.58 -10.37 4.94
C ASN A 85 -26.90 -11.66 5.71
N ASP A 86 -25.89 -12.39 6.16
CA ASP A 86 -26.02 -13.68 6.87
C ASP A 86 -25.91 -13.57 8.41
N GLY A 87 -25.97 -12.36 8.94
CA GLY A 87 -26.03 -12.12 10.38
C GLY A 87 -24.69 -12.31 11.13
N HIS A 88 -23.60 -12.60 10.44
CA HIS A 88 -22.28 -12.63 11.05
C HIS A 88 -21.77 -11.19 11.28
N GLU A 89 -21.99 -10.68 12.47
CA GLU A 89 -21.29 -9.46 12.91
C GLU A 89 -19.78 -9.71 12.90
N VAL A 90 -19.05 -8.94 12.11
CA VAL A 90 -17.60 -8.90 12.23
C VAL A 90 -17.28 -8.41 13.63
N LYS A 91 -16.85 -9.32 14.50
CA LYS A 91 -16.41 -8.97 15.85
C LYS A 91 -15.30 -7.91 15.72
N LYS A 92 -15.65 -6.66 16.03
CA LYS A 92 -14.63 -5.62 16.22
C LYS A 92 -13.78 -6.08 17.40
N GLN A 93 -12.58 -6.54 17.11
CA GLN A 93 -11.63 -6.89 18.17
C GLN A 93 -11.34 -5.62 18.98
N PRO A 94 -11.37 -5.70 20.32
CA PRO A 94 -11.12 -4.54 21.16
C PRO A 94 -9.71 -3.98 20.86
N PRO A 95 -9.53 -2.65 20.93
CA PRO A 95 -8.23 -2.05 20.77
C PRO A 95 -7.30 -2.57 21.86
N MET A 96 -6.27 -3.31 21.48
CA MET A 96 -5.27 -3.81 22.39
C MET A 96 -4.29 -2.67 22.71
N LYS A 97 -3.87 -2.55 23.96
CA LYS A 97 -2.85 -1.55 24.31
C LYS A 97 -1.50 -2.04 23.79
N PRO A 98 -0.84 -1.30 22.89
CA PRO A 98 0.44 -1.74 22.34
C PRO A 98 1.49 -1.81 23.46
N THR A 99 1.97 -3.00 23.74
CA THR A 99 3.10 -3.24 24.64
C THR A 99 4.37 -3.33 23.82
N PHE A 100 5.51 -2.86 24.35
CA PHE A 100 6.79 -2.93 23.65
C PHE A 100 7.14 -4.35 23.19
N ALA A 101 6.90 -5.35 24.03
CA ALA A 101 7.11 -6.77 23.67
C ALA A 101 6.22 -7.18 22.48
N LEU A 102 4.96 -6.77 22.44
CA LEU A 102 4.03 -7.08 21.36
C LEU A 102 4.49 -6.46 20.04
N LEU A 103 4.95 -5.20 20.07
CA LEU A 103 5.48 -4.52 18.89
C LEU A 103 6.76 -5.19 18.37
N CYS A 104 7.68 -5.57 19.26
CA CYS A 104 8.89 -6.31 18.87
C CYS A 104 8.56 -7.66 18.24
N THR A 105 7.60 -8.39 18.81
CA THR A 105 7.14 -9.67 18.25
C THR A 105 6.55 -9.46 16.84
N GLY A 106 5.72 -8.45 16.65
CA GLY A 106 5.16 -8.11 15.34
C GLY A 106 6.21 -7.70 14.32
N LEU A 107 7.23 -6.94 14.74
CA LEU A 107 8.38 -6.61 13.89
C LEU A 107 9.12 -7.88 13.43
N ILE A 108 9.44 -8.79 14.36
CA ILE A 108 10.15 -10.04 14.04
C ILE A 108 9.35 -10.88 13.06
N ILE A 109 8.02 -10.98 13.24
CA ILE A 109 7.13 -11.69 12.32
C ILE A 109 7.19 -11.04 10.93
N SER A 110 7.11 -9.71 10.86
CA SER A 110 7.16 -8.98 9.59
C SER A 110 8.48 -9.19 8.85
N MET A 111 9.59 -9.18 9.58
CA MET A 111 10.92 -9.49 9.04
C MET A 111 11.02 -10.93 8.56
N ALA A 112 10.49 -11.91 9.31
CA ALA A 112 10.48 -13.31 8.92
C ALA A 112 9.71 -13.54 7.62
N PHE A 113 8.55 -12.89 7.42
CA PHE A 113 7.81 -12.95 6.17
C PHE A 113 8.54 -12.28 5.01
N TYR A 114 9.25 -11.17 5.27
CA TYR A 114 10.06 -10.52 4.26
C TYR A 114 11.22 -11.42 3.81
N GLU A 115 11.96 -12.02 4.74
CA GLU A 115 13.05 -12.95 4.43
C GLU A 115 12.54 -14.20 3.69
N LEU A 116 11.38 -14.72 4.09
CA LEU A 116 10.75 -15.83 3.38
C LEU A 116 10.40 -15.43 1.93
N GLY A 117 9.86 -14.23 1.73
CA GLY A 117 9.60 -13.68 0.40
C GLY A 117 10.87 -13.50 -0.43
N ALA A 118 11.95 -13.01 0.18
CA ALA A 118 13.25 -12.84 -0.47
C ALA A 118 13.86 -14.20 -0.86
N LEU A 119 13.73 -15.21 0.00
CA LEU A 119 14.18 -16.56 -0.28
C LEU A 119 13.40 -17.18 -1.46
N CYS A 120 12.08 -17.04 -1.48
CA CYS A 120 11.26 -17.50 -2.61
C CYS A 120 11.62 -16.77 -3.91
N HIS A 121 11.86 -15.47 -3.86
CA HIS A 121 12.32 -14.69 -5.01
C HIS A 121 13.67 -15.16 -5.55
N HIS A 122 14.58 -15.62 -4.68
CA HIS A 122 15.86 -16.18 -5.10
C HIS A 122 15.69 -17.44 -5.97
N PHE A 123 14.70 -18.27 -5.68
CA PHE A 123 14.39 -19.46 -6.48
C PHE A 123 13.56 -19.14 -7.72
N ILE A 124 12.63 -18.21 -7.64
CA ILE A 124 11.72 -17.84 -8.72
C ILE A 124 11.75 -16.31 -8.88
N SER A 125 12.72 -15.83 -9.61
CA SER A 125 12.99 -14.38 -9.79
C SER A 125 11.93 -13.62 -10.61
N ILE A 126 11.03 -14.32 -11.30
CA ILE A 126 9.95 -13.70 -12.09
C ILE A 126 8.96 -12.94 -11.19
N VAL A 127 8.72 -13.44 -9.97
CA VAL A 127 7.78 -12.84 -9.03
C VAL A 127 8.54 -12.02 -8.00
N PRO A 128 8.20 -10.74 -7.79
CA PRO A 128 8.90 -9.88 -6.85
C PRO A 128 8.74 -10.35 -5.39
N THR A 129 9.73 -10.04 -4.56
CA THR A 129 9.77 -10.39 -3.12
C THR A 129 8.47 -10.07 -2.38
N TYR A 130 7.88 -8.90 -2.65
CA TYR A 130 6.64 -8.48 -1.99
C TYR A 130 5.44 -9.38 -2.32
N ALA A 131 5.35 -9.86 -3.55
CA ALA A 131 4.28 -10.76 -3.93
C ALA A 131 4.43 -12.13 -3.24
N TRP A 132 5.64 -12.66 -3.15
CA TRP A 132 5.92 -13.87 -2.38
C TRP A 132 5.61 -13.71 -0.89
N MET A 133 5.94 -12.55 -0.31
CA MET A 133 5.60 -12.23 1.06
C MET A 133 4.08 -12.25 1.29
N ILE A 134 3.30 -11.64 0.39
CA ILE A 134 1.83 -11.65 0.48
C ILE A 134 1.27 -13.07 0.36
N VAL A 135 1.75 -13.85 -0.60
CA VAL A 135 1.35 -15.25 -0.76
C VAL A 135 1.65 -16.07 0.51
N ALA A 136 2.83 -15.90 1.08
CA ALA A 136 3.21 -16.57 2.33
C ALA A 136 2.28 -16.19 3.49
N VAL A 137 1.97 -14.91 3.67
CA VAL A 137 1.03 -14.42 4.69
C VAL A 137 -0.37 -15.03 4.49
N VAL A 138 -0.87 -15.06 3.24
CA VAL A 138 -2.19 -15.63 2.93
C VAL A 138 -2.23 -17.12 3.28
N ILE A 139 -1.19 -17.88 2.90
CA ILE A 139 -1.11 -19.32 3.20
C ILE A 139 -1.08 -19.55 4.71
N VAL A 140 -0.20 -18.86 5.43
CA VAL A 140 -0.04 -19.02 6.88
C VAL A 140 -1.31 -18.61 7.63
N LYS A 141 -1.97 -17.54 7.21
CA LYS A 141 -3.26 -17.12 7.77
C LYS A 141 -4.37 -18.13 7.46
N GLY A 142 -4.43 -18.64 6.23
CA GLY A 142 -5.44 -19.60 5.80
C GLY A 142 -5.31 -20.98 6.45
N THR A 143 -4.07 -21.38 6.79
CA THR A 143 -3.81 -22.65 7.50
C THR A 143 -4.02 -22.56 9.03
N GLY A 144 -4.15 -21.34 9.58
CA GLY A 144 -4.33 -21.15 11.02
C GLY A 144 -3.13 -21.56 11.87
N ILE A 145 -1.93 -21.64 11.29
CA ILE A 145 -0.70 -22.03 12.00
C ILE A 145 -0.28 -20.95 13.00
N LEU A 146 -0.58 -19.67 12.71
CA LEU A 146 -0.28 -18.59 13.64
C LEU A 146 -1.24 -18.63 14.83
N SER A 147 -0.69 -18.54 16.05
CA SER A 147 -1.51 -18.33 17.24
C SER A 147 -2.14 -16.92 17.22
N GLU A 148 -3.31 -16.77 17.86
CA GLU A 148 -3.99 -15.47 17.97
C GLU A 148 -3.07 -14.36 18.51
N HIS A 149 -2.21 -14.70 19.47
CA HIS A 149 -1.23 -13.75 20.04
C HIS A 149 -0.23 -13.23 19.00
N LEU A 150 0.22 -14.06 18.05
CA LEU A 150 1.14 -13.67 16.99
C LEU A 150 0.43 -12.85 15.91
N GLU A 151 -0.83 -13.18 15.60
CA GLU A 151 -1.66 -12.38 14.71
C GLU A 151 -1.91 -10.99 15.29
N ASP A 152 -2.20 -10.90 16.57
CA ASP A 152 -2.40 -9.65 17.28
C ASP A 152 -1.12 -8.81 17.30
N ALA A 153 0.03 -9.43 17.52
CA ALA A 153 1.33 -8.76 17.47
C ALA A 153 1.62 -8.18 16.08
N ALA A 154 1.38 -8.96 15.02
CA ALA A 154 1.55 -8.50 13.65
C ALA A 154 0.59 -7.34 13.30
N ARG A 155 -0.65 -7.41 13.77
CA ARG A 155 -1.65 -6.35 13.59
C ARG A 155 -1.23 -5.05 14.29
N GLU A 156 -0.83 -5.12 15.56
CA GLU A 156 -0.41 -3.94 16.33
C GLU A 156 0.86 -3.31 15.76
N TRP A 157 1.82 -4.11 15.32
CA TRP A 157 2.99 -3.62 14.59
C TRP A 157 2.59 -2.89 13.31
N GLY A 158 1.68 -3.47 12.51
CA GLY A 158 1.18 -2.85 11.29
C GLY A 158 0.49 -1.50 11.56
N GLN A 159 -0.37 -1.42 12.59
CA GLN A 159 -1.00 -0.18 13.00
C GLN A 159 0.02 0.87 13.45
N PHE A 160 1.00 0.48 14.26
CA PHE A 160 2.08 1.35 14.68
C PHE A 160 2.88 1.88 13.48
N ALA A 161 3.25 1.00 12.55
CA ALA A 161 3.99 1.38 11.34
C ALA A 161 3.20 2.36 10.47
N ILE A 162 1.89 2.12 10.26
CA ILE A 162 1.02 3.00 9.49
C ILE A 162 0.92 4.39 10.14
N HIS A 163 0.70 4.46 11.45
CA HIS A 163 0.49 5.74 12.12
C HIS A 163 1.78 6.54 12.35
N SER A 164 2.90 5.86 12.56
CA SER A 164 4.16 6.52 12.93
C SER A 164 5.13 6.66 11.75
N TRP A 165 5.39 5.58 11.04
CA TRP A 165 6.43 5.56 10.01
C TRP A 165 5.93 5.98 8.64
N THR A 166 4.69 5.67 8.29
CA THR A 166 4.15 6.03 6.96
C THR A 166 4.11 7.54 6.78
N ALA A 167 3.71 8.29 7.81
CA ALA A 167 3.71 9.76 7.75
C ALA A 167 5.12 10.32 7.54
N ALA A 168 6.11 9.81 8.27
CA ALA A 168 7.50 10.23 8.14
C ALA A 168 8.08 9.85 6.76
N ALA A 169 7.80 8.64 6.28
CA ALA A 169 8.23 8.17 4.97
C ALA A 169 7.60 9.00 3.84
N LEU A 170 6.30 9.30 3.91
CA LEU A 170 5.63 10.14 2.92
C LEU A 170 6.16 11.57 2.90
N THR A 171 6.47 12.13 4.06
CA THR A 171 7.11 13.46 4.16
C THR A 171 8.50 13.45 3.51
N GLY A 172 9.31 12.42 3.80
CA GLY A 172 10.64 12.26 3.20
C GLY A 172 10.57 12.10 1.68
N ILE A 173 9.67 11.24 1.18
CA ILE A 173 9.45 11.05 -0.26
C ILE A 173 8.96 12.35 -0.89
N GLY A 174 8.00 13.05 -0.28
CA GLY A 174 7.51 14.32 -0.77
C GLY A 174 8.61 15.38 -0.87
N ALA A 175 9.46 15.48 0.15
CA ALA A 175 10.57 16.43 0.15
C ALA A 175 11.63 16.13 -0.92
N THR A 176 11.84 14.85 -1.25
CA THR A 176 12.82 14.45 -2.29
C THR A 176 12.28 14.54 -3.71
N LEU A 177 10.96 14.35 -3.90
CA LEU A 177 10.32 14.36 -5.22
C LEU A 177 9.84 15.76 -5.65
N ILE A 178 9.66 16.69 -4.70
CA ILE A 178 9.24 18.06 -5.01
C ILE A 178 10.47 18.88 -5.41
N ASP A 179 10.71 18.99 -6.70
CA ASP A 179 11.63 20.00 -7.23
C ASP A 179 10.90 21.34 -7.32
N LEU A 180 11.07 22.17 -6.30
CA LEU A 180 10.49 23.52 -6.22
C LEU A 180 10.88 24.41 -7.42
N LYS A 181 12.05 24.18 -8.04
CA LYS A 181 12.46 24.93 -9.23
C LYS A 181 11.61 24.57 -10.44
N THR A 182 11.32 23.27 -10.62
CA THR A 182 10.47 22.80 -11.71
C THR A 182 9.02 23.30 -11.53
N ILE A 183 8.49 23.33 -10.31
CA ILE A 183 7.17 23.89 -10.04
C ILE A 183 7.12 25.40 -10.33
N LEU A 184 8.08 26.15 -9.87
CA LEU A 184 8.15 27.60 -10.15
C LEU A 184 8.28 27.90 -11.63
N HIS A 185 9.02 27.09 -12.38
CA HIS A 185 9.19 27.25 -13.83
C HIS A 185 7.95 26.85 -14.64
N THR A 186 7.06 26.05 -14.05
CA THR A 186 5.79 25.65 -14.71
C THR A 186 4.67 26.68 -14.50
N ILE A 187 4.80 27.53 -13.47
CA ILE A 187 3.82 28.58 -13.13
C ILE A 187 4.16 29.93 -13.77
N THR A 188 5.42 30.12 -14.18
CA THR A 188 5.89 31.32 -14.92
C THR A 188 5.94 31.06 -16.42
#